data_3594d3037a6f3762ad99e2bf004aa6ef
#
_entry.id   3594d3037a6f3762ad99e2bf004aa6ef
#
_cell.length_a   1.000
_cell.length_b   1.000
_cell.length_c   1.000
_cell.angle_alpha   90.00
_cell.angle_beta   90.00
_cell.angle_gamma   90.00
#
_symmetry.space_group_name_H-M   'P 1'
#
loop_
_entity.id
_entity.type
_entity.pdbx_description
1 polymer ?
#
loop_
_entity_poly.entity_id
_entity_poly.type
_entity_poly.pdbx_seq_one_letter_code
_entity_poly.pdbx_strand_id
1 'polypeptide(L)'
;MNRLGTLSRVIARLAILCTLIAVIGCAVDQQIQTLRPGVLTVAVTSGAPTNQYDPQLWIRQYVEQFAAEYELTISWVVVPFNESWLLASRDEVDLVATNVANFPDRAHSGATFSAPFLYERRALRINPEDQERYEHISDFIGKTVGVVSGMAAERDVNRRAPDGVIVRTTDTFAQLYAEFDVGQLDAIAEAEYYALDGQVIPSHGSEVILIDHHDLTPGQREESVFVVCDKSQNLLSAVNAFIARTRFPL
;
A
#
# COMPACT_ATOMS: atom_id res chain seq x y z
N MET A 1 -52.82 -43.04 -29.56
CA MET A 1 -51.63 -42.27 -30.01
C MET A 1 -51.49 -40.99 -29.15
N ASN A 2 -50.71 -40.95 -28.07
CA ASN A 2 -50.34 -39.69 -27.36
C ASN A 2 -49.54 -39.94 -26.07
N ARG A 3 -48.78 -41.03 -25.95
CA ARG A 3 -47.94 -41.30 -24.77
C ARG A 3 -46.45 -40.95 -24.97
N LEU A 4 -46.01 -40.73 -26.20
CA LEU A 4 -44.60 -40.42 -26.51
C LEU A 4 -44.22 -38.90 -26.33
N GLY A 5 -45.19 -38.00 -26.40
CA GLY A 5 -44.92 -36.57 -26.26
C GLY A 5 -44.69 -36.07 -24.84
N THR A 6 -45.21 -36.79 -23.84
CA THR A 6 -45.08 -36.40 -22.41
C THR A 6 -43.73 -36.82 -21.82
N LEU A 7 -43.17 -37.93 -22.25
CA LEU A 7 -41.87 -38.44 -21.77
C LEU A 7 -40.72 -37.52 -22.24
N SER A 8 -40.78 -37.07 -23.50
CA SER A 8 -39.76 -36.16 -24.08
C SER A 8 -39.70 -34.78 -23.36
N ARG A 9 -40.87 -34.26 -22.92
CA ARG A 9 -40.88 -32.98 -22.18
C ARG A 9 -40.41 -33.07 -20.75
N VAL A 10 -40.56 -34.22 -20.09
CA VAL A 10 -40.07 -34.45 -18.74
C VAL A 10 -38.54 -34.62 -18.75
N ILE A 11 -37.99 -35.37 -19.71
CA ILE A 11 -36.54 -35.58 -19.86
C ILE A 11 -35.83 -34.24 -20.19
N ALA A 12 -36.41 -33.40 -21.06
CA ALA A 12 -35.86 -32.09 -21.40
C ALA A 12 -35.86 -31.13 -20.19
N ARG A 13 -36.88 -31.17 -19.32
CA ARG A 13 -36.93 -30.36 -18.10
C ARG A 13 -35.96 -30.85 -17.02
N LEU A 14 -35.73 -32.15 -16.89
CA LEU A 14 -34.72 -32.69 -15.99
C LEU A 14 -33.31 -32.35 -16.45
N ALA A 15 -33.01 -32.40 -17.76
CA ALA A 15 -31.71 -32.05 -18.30
C ALA A 15 -31.35 -30.55 -18.08
N ILE A 16 -32.37 -29.64 -18.22
CA ILE A 16 -32.18 -28.21 -17.96
C ILE A 16 -31.97 -27.94 -16.46
N LEU A 17 -32.64 -28.67 -15.57
CA LEU A 17 -32.46 -28.52 -14.13
C LEU A 17 -31.07 -29.01 -13.67
N CYS A 18 -30.57 -30.12 -14.24
CA CYS A 18 -29.22 -30.62 -13.94
C CYS A 18 -28.11 -29.70 -14.47
N THR A 19 -28.31 -29.03 -15.62
CA THR A 19 -27.34 -28.05 -16.15
C THR A 19 -27.33 -26.74 -15.35
N LEU A 20 -28.46 -26.31 -14.80
CA LEU A 20 -28.49 -25.15 -13.91
C LEU A 20 -27.80 -25.41 -12.55
N ILE A 21 -27.89 -26.63 -12.02
CA ILE A 21 -27.21 -27.01 -10.77
C ILE A 21 -25.71 -27.16 -10.97
N ALA A 22 -25.24 -27.58 -12.16
CA ALA A 22 -23.81 -27.71 -12.46
C ALA A 22 -23.08 -26.38 -12.64
N VAL A 23 -23.79 -25.27 -12.91
CA VAL A 23 -23.21 -23.91 -13.06
C VAL A 23 -23.10 -23.17 -11.72
N ILE A 24 -23.84 -23.61 -10.68
CA ILE A 24 -23.77 -23.04 -9.32
C ILE A 24 -22.66 -23.67 -8.47
N GLY A 25 -21.99 -24.71 -8.95
CA GLY A 25 -21.14 -25.57 -8.16
C GLY A 25 -19.63 -25.49 -8.42
N CYS A 26 -19.04 -24.31 -8.71
CA CYS A 26 -17.57 -24.17 -8.73
C CYS A 26 -17.10 -22.73 -8.48
N ALA A 27 -17.70 -22.00 -7.56
CA ALA A 27 -16.90 -21.12 -6.73
C ALA A 27 -16.54 -21.93 -5.48
N VAL A 28 -15.46 -22.67 -5.52
CA VAL A 28 -14.79 -23.09 -4.29
C VAL A 28 -14.36 -21.76 -3.68
N ASP A 29 -15.15 -21.30 -2.73
CA ASP A 29 -14.79 -20.20 -1.86
C ASP A 29 -13.54 -20.67 -1.14
N GLN A 30 -12.36 -20.35 -1.71
CA GLN A 30 -11.09 -20.73 -1.14
C GLN A 30 -10.92 -19.84 0.10
N GLN A 31 -11.44 -20.36 1.21
CA GLN A 31 -11.35 -19.66 2.50
C GLN A 31 -9.91 -19.25 2.75
N ILE A 32 -9.72 -17.95 3.06
CA ILE A 32 -8.42 -17.43 3.44
C ILE A 32 -8.01 -18.11 4.74
N GLN A 33 -6.81 -18.68 4.73
CA GLN A 33 -6.19 -19.22 5.94
C GLN A 33 -5.15 -18.20 6.41
N THR A 34 -5.31 -17.75 7.63
CA THR A 34 -4.40 -16.83 8.32
C THR A 34 -3.56 -17.58 9.34
N LEU A 35 -2.44 -17.01 9.78
CA LEU A 35 -1.56 -17.60 10.82
C LEU A 35 -2.35 -17.94 12.09
N ARG A 36 -3.35 -17.10 12.42
CA ARG A 36 -4.36 -17.37 13.46
C ARG A 36 -5.74 -17.44 12.81
N PRO A 37 -6.44 -18.57 12.83
CA PRO A 37 -7.72 -18.72 12.12
C PRO A 37 -8.70 -17.57 12.37
N GLY A 38 -9.18 -16.95 11.29
CA GLY A 38 -10.14 -15.83 11.32
C GLY A 38 -9.57 -14.48 11.75
N VAL A 39 -8.25 -14.40 12.04
CA VAL A 39 -7.60 -13.15 12.44
C VAL A 39 -6.52 -12.78 11.43
N LEU A 40 -6.67 -11.66 10.75
CA LEU A 40 -5.66 -11.06 9.90
C LEU A 40 -4.70 -10.22 10.75
N THR A 41 -3.48 -10.68 10.94
CA THR A 41 -2.43 -9.94 11.65
C THR A 41 -1.71 -9.03 10.67
N VAL A 42 -1.76 -7.71 10.90
CA VAL A 42 -1.30 -6.71 9.93
C VAL A 42 -0.27 -5.77 10.55
N ALA A 43 0.93 -5.71 9.98
CA ALA A 43 1.95 -4.72 10.34
C ALA A 43 1.67 -3.37 9.69
N VAL A 44 1.74 -2.30 10.49
CA VAL A 44 1.58 -0.89 10.07
C VAL A 44 2.60 -0.03 10.80
N THR A 45 2.90 1.18 10.28
CA THR A 45 3.86 2.10 10.92
C THR A 45 3.20 3.07 11.89
N SER A 46 1.88 3.20 11.88
CA SER A 46 1.14 4.08 12.79
C SER A 46 -0.04 3.35 13.42
N GLY A 47 -0.21 3.52 14.73
CA GLY A 47 -1.32 2.93 15.47
C GLY A 47 -2.67 3.56 15.15
N ALA A 48 -2.72 4.88 15.04
CA ALA A 48 -3.94 5.66 14.76
C ALA A 48 -3.55 6.97 14.05
N PRO A 49 -3.28 6.94 12.74
CA PRO A 49 -3.00 8.15 11.99
C PRO A 49 -4.22 9.06 12.01
N THR A 50 -4.02 10.33 12.36
CA THR A 50 -5.07 11.36 12.45
C THR A 50 -5.06 12.31 11.26
N ASN A 51 -3.93 12.42 10.58
CA ASN A 51 -3.79 13.26 9.40
C ASN A 51 -4.45 12.59 8.19
N GLN A 52 -5.47 13.24 7.61
CA GLN A 52 -6.20 12.73 6.44
C GLN A 52 -5.33 12.59 5.18
N TYR A 53 -4.16 13.20 5.16
CA TYR A 53 -3.20 13.12 4.06
C TYR A 53 -2.10 12.08 4.31
N ASP A 54 -2.15 11.38 5.46
CA ASP A 54 -1.21 10.32 5.77
C ASP A 54 -1.59 9.04 5.01
N PRO A 55 -0.73 8.52 4.13
CA PRO A 55 -0.98 7.28 3.41
C PRO A 55 -1.27 6.09 4.34
N GLN A 56 -0.76 6.10 5.57
CA GLN A 56 -1.05 5.05 6.55
C GLN A 56 -2.53 5.04 6.95
N LEU A 57 -3.21 6.19 6.97
CA LEU A 57 -4.66 6.23 7.19
C LEU A 57 -5.40 5.54 6.04
N TRP A 58 -5.05 5.84 4.79
CA TRP A 58 -5.69 5.26 3.61
C TRP A 58 -5.45 3.74 3.55
N ILE A 59 -4.22 3.29 3.81
CA ILE A 59 -3.86 1.88 3.83
C ILE A 59 -4.67 1.13 4.90
N ARG A 60 -4.83 1.69 6.10
CA ARG A 60 -5.64 1.08 7.15
C ARG A 60 -7.10 0.92 6.72
N GLN A 61 -7.71 1.98 6.18
CA GLN A 61 -9.09 1.94 5.68
C GLN A 61 -9.25 0.87 4.59
N TYR A 62 -8.29 0.79 3.67
CA TYR A 62 -8.29 -0.19 2.60
C TYR A 62 -8.21 -1.63 3.12
N VAL A 63 -7.33 -1.89 4.09
CA VAL A 63 -7.21 -3.20 4.76
C VAL A 63 -8.46 -3.51 5.59
N GLU A 64 -9.07 -2.53 6.25
CA GLU A 64 -10.33 -2.70 6.99
C GLU A 64 -11.46 -3.13 6.06
N GLN A 65 -11.58 -2.50 4.88
CA GLN A 65 -12.57 -2.91 3.89
C GLN A 65 -12.31 -4.32 3.36
N PHE A 66 -11.03 -4.65 3.06
CA PHE A 66 -10.63 -6.01 2.68
C PHE A 66 -11.04 -7.03 3.73
N ALA A 67 -10.67 -6.79 4.99
CA ALA A 67 -10.95 -7.71 6.08
C ALA A 67 -12.46 -7.89 6.32
N ALA A 68 -13.23 -6.81 6.21
CA ALA A 68 -14.70 -6.87 6.35
C ALA A 68 -15.34 -7.72 5.25
N GLU A 69 -14.85 -7.63 4.00
CA GLU A 69 -15.36 -8.42 2.88
C GLU A 69 -15.11 -9.94 3.05
N TYR A 70 -13.98 -10.30 3.69
CA TYR A 70 -13.61 -11.68 3.93
C TYR A 70 -13.91 -12.17 5.35
N GLU A 71 -14.71 -11.42 6.11
CA GLU A 71 -15.14 -11.74 7.48
C GLU A 71 -13.97 -12.02 8.43
N LEU A 72 -12.84 -11.31 8.23
CA LEU A 72 -11.64 -11.41 9.06
C LEU A 72 -11.62 -10.35 10.16
N THR A 73 -11.23 -10.73 11.37
CA THR A 73 -10.91 -9.79 12.44
C THR A 73 -9.47 -9.30 12.28
N ILE A 74 -9.24 -7.98 12.37
CA ILE A 74 -7.88 -7.44 12.23
C ILE A 74 -7.19 -7.36 13.60
N SER A 75 -5.91 -7.76 13.60
CA SER A 75 -4.98 -7.54 14.71
C SER A 75 -3.84 -6.65 14.20
N TRP A 76 -3.87 -5.36 14.55
CA TRP A 76 -2.83 -4.41 14.16
C TRP A 76 -1.55 -4.60 14.99
N VAL A 77 -0.40 -4.60 14.31
CA VAL A 77 0.94 -4.61 14.91
C VAL A 77 1.66 -3.35 14.44
N VAL A 78 1.93 -2.42 15.36
CA VAL A 78 2.64 -1.18 15.06
C VAL A 78 4.13 -1.43 15.16
N VAL A 79 4.86 -1.12 14.09
CA VAL A 79 6.30 -1.38 13.96
C VAL A 79 7.01 -0.17 13.33
N PRO A 80 8.30 0.03 13.57
CA PRO A 80 9.12 0.92 12.76
C PRO A 80 9.09 0.48 11.30
N PHE A 81 9.22 1.43 10.36
CA PHE A 81 9.21 1.08 8.93
C PHE A 81 10.40 0.19 8.56
N ASN A 82 11.58 0.52 9.10
CA ASN A 82 12.80 -0.19 8.75
C ASN A 82 12.67 -1.69 9.00
N GLU A 83 12.96 -2.48 7.98
CA GLU A 83 12.84 -3.94 7.97
C GLU A 83 11.42 -4.50 8.20
N SER A 84 10.37 -3.66 8.21
CA SER A 84 8.98 -4.12 8.43
C SER A 84 8.53 -5.19 7.42
N TRP A 85 9.06 -5.14 6.18
CA TRP A 85 8.77 -6.12 5.13
C TRP A 85 9.26 -7.54 5.43
N LEU A 86 10.18 -7.71 6.39
CA LEU A 86 10.68 -9.02 6.82
C LEU A 86 9.69 -9.78 7.72
N LEU A 87 8.73 -9.10 8.34
CA LEU A 87 7.85 -9.71 9.33
C LEU A 87 6.98 -10.82 8.74
N ALA A 88 6.49 -10.64 7.50
CA ALA A 88 5.72 -11.67 6.80
C ALA A 88 6.57 -12.92 6.51
N SER A 89 7.85 -12.74 6.11
CA SER A 89 8.76 -13.87 5.83
C SER A 89 9.20 -14.61 7.09
N ARG A 90 9.02 -14.01 8.27
CA ARG A 90 9.31 -14.60 9.59
C ARG A 90 8.07 -15.23 10.24
N ASP A 91 6.93 -15.24 9.55
CA ASP A 91 5.63 -15.71 10.07
C ASP A 91 5.11 -14.91 11.28
N GLU A 92 5.54 -13.67 11.43
CA GLU A 92 5.13 -12.80 12.55
C GLU A 92 3.80 -12.11 12.26
N VAL A 93 3.50 -11.84 10.96
CA VAL A 93 2.26 -11.24 10.49
C VAL A 93 1.78 -11.92 9.20
N ASP A 94 0.47 -11.87 8.96
CA ASP A 94 -0.12 -12.32 7.69
C ASP A 94 0.15 -11.34 6.55
N LEU A 95 0.12 -10.04 6.87
CA LEU A 95 0.19 -8.95 5.91
C LEU A 95 1.05 -7.81 6.45
N VAL A 96 1.97 -7.32 5.63
CA VAL A 96 2.67 -6.05 5.90
C VAL A 96 2.01 -4.95 5.06
N ALA A 97 1.50 -3.93 5.74
CA ALA A 97 0.78 -2.79 5.16
C ALA A 97 1.45 -1.46 5.55
N THR A 98 2.80 -1.41 5.44
CA THR A 98 3.61 -0.27 5.85
C THR A 98 4.00 0.64 4.68
N ASN A 99 3.32 0.53 3.53
CA ASN A 99 3.66 1.24 2.29
C ASN A 99 5.04 0.83 1.73
N VAL A 100 5.21 -0.47 1.49
CA VAL A 100 6.47 -1.04 0.99
C VAL A 100 6.61 -0.79 -0.51
N ALA A 101 7.68 -0.10 -0.92
CA ALA A 101 8.04 -0.02 -2.34
C ALA A 101 8.56 -1.38 -2.84
N ASN A 102 8.14 -1.76 -4.06
CA ASN A 102 8.51 -3.01 -4.73
C ASN A 102 9.98 -2.99 -5.19
N PHE A 103 10.90 -3.14 -4.24
CA PHE A 103 12.32 -3.25 -4.55
C PHE A 103 12.79 -4.70 -4.43
N PRO A 104 13.66 -5.19 -5.35
CA PRO A 104 14.14 -6.57 -5.34
C PRO A 104 14.83 -6.96 -4.02
N ASP A 105 15.52 -6.03 -3.36
CA ASP A 105 16.22 -6.27 -2.08
C ASP A 105 15.28 -6.37 -0.87
N ARG A 106 14.00 -6.06 -1.05
CA ARG A 106 12.94 -6.25 -0.04
C ARG A 106 12.19 -7.58 -0.21
N ALA A 107 12.46 -8.31 -1.30
CA ALA A 107 11.85 -9.62 -1.51
C ALA A 107 12.62 -10.70 -0.73
N HIS A 108 11.91 -11.48 0.07
CA HIS A 108 12.50 -12.56 0.89
C HIS A 108 11.69 -13.84 0.76
N SER A 109 12.36 -15.01 0.87
CA SER A 109 11.68 -16.30 0.90
C SER A 109 10.74 -16.37 2.11
N GLY A 110 9.56 -16.97 1.91
CA GLY A 110 8.51 -17.07 2.94
C GLY A 110 7.47 -15.95 2.89
N ALA A 111 7.66 -14.95 1.99
CA ALA A 111 6.68 -13.91 1.74
C ALA A 111 6.68 -13.48 0.27
N THR A 112 5.53 -13.07 -0.23
CA THR A 112 5.32 -12.66 -1.62
C THR A 112 4.71 -11.27 -1.69
N PHE A 113 5.16 -10.44 -2.64
CA PHE A 113 4.57 -9.15 -2.91
C PHE A 113 3.22 -9.29 -3.61
N SER A 114 2.26 -8.46 -3.22
CA SER A 114 1.00 -8.32 -3.95
C SER A 114 1.19 -7.63 -5.29
N ALA A 115 0.14 -7.58 -6.11
CA ALA A 115 0.02 -6.56 -7.14
C ALA A 115 0.15 -5.16 -6.51
N PRO A 116 0.63 -4.15 -7.25
CA PRO A 116 0.68 -2.78 -6.74
C PRO A 116 -0.74 -2.27 -6.48
N PHE A 117 -0.91 -1.56 -5.36
CA PHE A 117 -2.16 -0.87 -5.03
C PHE A 117 -2.07 0.65 -5.20
N LEU A 118 -0.85 1.17 -5.35
CA LEU A 118 -0.53 2.60 -5.41
C LEU A 118 0.77 2.78 -6.20
N TYR A 119 0.90 3.90 -6.90
CA TYR A 119 2.16 4.35 -7.47
C TYR A 119 2.66 5.60 -6.74
N GLU A 120 3.97 5.73 -6.64
CA GLU A 120 4.63 6.86 -6.00
C GLU A 120 5.68 7.50 -6.91
N ARG A 121 5.84 8.81 -6.78
CA ARG A 121 6.92 9.58 -7.38
C ARG A 121 7.62 10.37 -6.29
N ARG A 122 8.93 10.28 -6.22
CA ARG A 122 9.71 10.96 -5.19
C ARG A 122 9.57 12.47 -5.29
N ALA A 123 9.41 13.13 -4.14
CA ALA A 123 9.22 14.55 -4.05
C ALA A 123 9.71 15.09 -2.70
N LEU A 124 9.92 16.39 -2.63
CA LEU A 124 10.12 17.11 -1.37
C LEU A 124 8.84 17.87 -1.03
N ARG A 125 8.42 17.77 0.21
CA ARG A 125 7.37 18.63 0.77
C ARG A 125 8.04 19.79 1.47
N ILE A 126 7.58 21.01 1.19
CA ILE A 126 8.04 22.27 1.80
C ILE A 126 6.86 23.08 2.32
N ASN A 127 7.11 24.09 3.10
CA ASN A 127 6.07 25.06 3.47
C ASN A 127 5.68 25.92 2.26
N PRO A 128 4.39 26.29 2.13
CA PRO A 128 3.91 27.14 1.02
C PRO A 128 4.65 28.47 0.87
N GLU A 129 5.08 29.06 1.98
CA GLU A 129 5.83 30.32 2.00
C GLU A 129 7.22 30.24 1.39
N ASP A 130 7.75 29.02 1.24
CA ASP A 130 9.05 28.75 0.66
C ASP A 130 8.99 28.34 -0.82
N GLN A 131 7.79 28.31 -1.44
CA GLN A 131 7.59 27.84 -2.81
C GLN A 131 8.44 28.59 -3.85
N GLU A 132 8.62 29.90 -3.67
CA GLU A 132 9.42 30.72 -4.59
C GLU A 132 10.94 30.57 -4.35
N ARG A 133 11.34 29.85 -3.29
CA ARG A 133 12.74 29.72 -2.87
C ARG A 133 13.37 28.40 -3.28
N TYR A 134 12.55 27.36 -3.44
CA TYR A 134 13.01 25.99 -3.68
C TYR A 134 12.32 25.39 -4.91
N GLU A 135 13.11 24.95 -5.88
CA GLU A 135 12.65 24.25 -7.06
C GLU A 135 13.33 22.86 -7.18
N HIS A 136 14.57 22.74 -6.65
CA HIS A 136 15.41 21.55 -6.77
C HIS A 136 16.03 21.17 -5.43
N ILE A 137 16.47 19.91 -5.32
CA ILE A 137 17.15 19.43 -4.11
C ILE A 137 18.44 20.21 -3.83
N SER A 138 19.10 20.75 -4.84
CA SER A 138 20.30 21.59 -4.70
C SER A 138 20.05 22.90 -3.95
N ASP A 139 18.81 23.39 -3.91
CA ASP A 139 18.46 24.62 -3.20
C ASP A 139 18.51 24.41 -1.68
N PHE A 140 18.59 23.15 -1.23
CA PHE A 140 18.71 22.79 0.18
C PHE A 140 20.15 22.67 0.68
N ILE A 141 21.17 23.16 -0.06
CA ILE A 141 22.54 23.24 0.45
C ILE A 141 22.58 24.13 1.72
N GLY A 142 23.09 23.57 2.83
CA GLY A 142 23.07 24.23 4.15
C GLY A 142 21.74 24.14 4.89
N LYS A 143 20.77 23.39 4.36
CA LYS A 143 19.43 23.15 4.88
C LYS A 143 19.25 21.71 5.32
N THR A 144 18.22 21.44 6.12
CA THR A 144 17.91 20.13 6.66
C THR A 144 16.70 19.52 5.98
N VAL A 145 16.90 18.36 5.34
CA VAL A 145 15.83 17.55 4.73
C VAL A 145 15.57 16.33 5.60
N GLY A 146 14.35 16.20 6.11
CA GLY A 146 13.95 15.06 6.95
C GLY A 146 13.51 13.85 6.12
N VAL A 147 13.79 12.65 6.64
CA VAL A 147 13.41 11.36 6.04
C VAL A 147 13.04 10.37 7.14
N VAL A 148 12.21 9.37 6.80
CA VAL A 148 11.98 8.22 7.68
C VAL A 148 12.95 7.10 7.30
N SER A 149 13.57 6.49 8.31
CA SER A 149 14.56 5.41 8.15
C SER A 149 14.02 4.22 7.35
N GLY A 150 14.82 3.75 6.38
CA GLY A 150 14.51 2.62 5.50
C GLY A 150 13.54 2.91 4.36
N MET A 151 12.93 4.10 4.33
CA MET A 151 11.99 4.47 3.26
C MET A 151 12.69 4.66 1.91
N ALA A 152 11.91 4.52 0.83
CA ALA A 152 12.38 4.83 -0.52
C ALA A 152 12.83 6.30 -0.64
N ALA A 153 12.15 7.21 0.05
CA ALA A 153 12.51 8.61 0.12
C ALA A 153 13.90 8.85 0.72
N GLU A 154 14.28 8.12 1.78
CA GLU A 154 15.64 8.19 2.33
C GLU A 154 16.69 7.77 1.30
N ARG A 155 16.47 6.64 0.60
CA ARG A 155 17.37 6.17 -0.46
C ARG A 155 17.52 7.19 -1.57
N ASP A 156 16.41 7.81 -1.95
CA ASP A 156 16.36 8.78 -3.02
C ASP A 156 17.13 10.05 -2.67
N VAL A 157 16.86 10.64 -1.50
CA VAL A 157 17.58 11.84 -1.04
C VAL A 157 19.05 11.56 -0.88
N ASN A 158 19.44 10.47 -0.21
CA ASN A 158 20.87 10.12 -0.03
C ASN A 158 21.62 9.94 -1.36
N ARG A 159 20.92 9.52 -2.43
CA ARG A 159 21.51 9.37 -3.77
C ARG A 159 21.65 10.70 -4.50
N ARG A 160 20.74 11.64 -4.29
CA ARG A 160 20.58 12.85 -5.11
C ARG A 160 20.99 14.14 -4.43
N ALA A 161 20.98 14.19 -3.10
CA ALA A 161 21.35 15.37 -2.39
C ALA A 161 22.82 15.72 -2.65
N PRO A 162 23.12 16.94 -3.10
CA PRO A 162 24.49 17.38 -3.24
C PRO A 162 25.16 17.57 -1.87
N ASP A 163 26.49 17.64 -1.88
CA ASP A 163 27.27 17.94 -0.68
C ASP A 163 26.77 19.24 -0.03
N GLY A 164 26.58 19.19 1.28
CA GLY A 164 26.10 20.33 2.06
C GLY A 164 24.59 20.30 2.37
N VAL A 165 23.80 19.44 1.77
CA VAL A 165 22.44 19.14 2.25
C VAL A 165 22.55 18.27 3.50
N ILE A 166 21.85 18.65 4.58
CA ILE A 166 21.83 17.90 5.83
C ILE A 166 20.65 16.95 5.79
N VAL A 167 20.88 15.65 5.67
CA VAL A 167 19.83 14.63 5.73
C VAL A 167 19.62 14.20 7.17
N ARG A 168 18.40 14.40 7.70
CA ARG A 168 18.04 14.01 9.06
C ARG A 168 17.05 12.86 9.05
N THR A 169 17.45 11.74 9.62
CA THR A 169 16.62 10.53 9.69
C THR A 169 15.81 10.49 10.98
N THR A 170 14.52 10.16 10.86
CA THR A 170 13.60 9.90 11.97
C THR A 170 13.14 8.44 11.93
N ASP A 171 12.63 7.92 13.05
CA ASP A 171 12.14 6.55 13.12
C ASP A 171 10.68 6.41 12.67
N THR A 172 9.90 7.50 12.73
CA THR A 172 8.46 7.50 12.44
C THR A 172 8.02 8.73 11.66
N PHE A 173 6.94 8.60 10.90
CA PHE A 173 6.29 9.73 10.25
C PHE A 173 5.78 10.77 11.26
N ALA A 174 5.25 10.32 12.41
CA ALA A 174 4.78 11.24 13.44
C ALA A 174 5.90 12.17 13.94
N GLN A 175 7.11 11.63 14.15
CA GLN A 175 8.28 12.43 14.51
C GLN A 175 8.68 13.35 13.37
N LEU A 176 8.73 12.83 12.12
CA LEU A 176 9.10 13.61 10.94
C LEU A 176 8.20 14.85 10.78
N TYR A 177 6.89 14.66 10.83
CA TYR A 177 5.94 15.77 10.72
C TYR A 177 6.02 16.74 11.89
N ALA A 178 6.16 16.24 13.12
CA ALA A 178 6.31 17.10 14.29
C ALA A 178 7.56 18.01 14.20
N GLU A 179 8.69 17.48 13.72
CA GLU A 179 9.91 18.26 13.52
C GLU A 179 9.77 19.28 12.37
N PHE A 180 9.03 18.93 11.31
CA PHE A 180 8.73 19.83 10.20
C PHE A 180 7.80 20.97 10.64
N ASP A 181 6.73 20.68 11.35
CA ASP A 181 5.73 21.64 11.82
C ASP A 181 6.33 22.70 12.76
N VAL A 182 7.39 22.35 13.51
CA VAL A 182 8.08 23.32 14.38
C VAL A 182 9.31 23.96 13.72
N GLY A 183 9.52 23.76 12.42
CA GLY A 183 10.59 24.38 11.65
C GLY A 183 12.01 23.85 11.94
N GLN A 184 12.13 22.63 12.46
CA GLN A 184 13.42 21.94 12.63
C GLN A 184 13.93 21.31 11.32
N LEU A 185 13.03 21.16 10.35
CA LEU A 185 13.32 20.67 9.01
C LEU A 185 12.90 21.75 8.00
N ASP A 186 13.73 22.02 7.01
CA ASP A 186 13.41 22.91 5.89
C ASP A 186 12.52 22.23 4.85
N ALA A 187 12.63 20.88 4.75
CA ALA A 187 11.77 20.06 3.90
C ALA A 187 11.68 18.64 4.46
N ILE A 188 10.70 17.87 3.98
CA ILE A 188 10.65 16.42 4.16
C ILE A 188 10.63 15.71 2.79
N ALA A 189 11.46 14.66 2.68
CA ALA A 189 11.43 13.80 1.50
C ALA A 189 10.26 12.83 1.61
N GLU A 190 9.42 12.85 0.62
CA GLU A 190 8.17 12.13 0.57
C GLU A 190 7.85 11.63 -0.85
N ALA A 191 6.60 11.45 -1.17
CA ALA A 191 6.13 11.09 -2.48
C ALA A 191 4.90 11.91 -2.88
N GLU A 192 4.75 12.09 -4.17
CA GLU A 192 3.47 12.32 -4.80
C GLU A 192 2.84 10.97 -5.13
N TYR A 193 1.58 10.80 -4.79
CA TYR A 193 0.87 9.53 -4.88
C TYR A 193 -0.07 9.50 -6.08
N TYR A 194 -0.17 8.34 -6.72
CA TYR A 194 -1.02 8.12 -7.89
C TYR A 194 -1.84 6.85 -7.72
N ALA A 195 -3.12 6.93 -8.02
CA ALA A 195 -3.95 5.74 -8.20
C ALA A 195 -3.45 4.90 -9.38
N LEU A 196 -3.88 3.64 -9.46
CA LEU A 196 -3.47 2.74 -10.54
C LEU A 196 -3.89 3.23 -11.94
N ASP A 197 -4.93 4.05 -12.03
CA ASP A 197 -5.36 4.71 -13.28
C ASP A 197 -4.49 5.93 -13.65
N GLY A 198 -3.53 6.29 -12.82
CA GLY A 198 -2.60 7.39 -13.01
C GLY A 198 -3.09 8.75 -12.52
N GLN A 199 -4.26 8.82 -11.88
CA GLN A 199 -4.73 10.06 -11.26
C GLN A 199 -3.92 10.38 -10.01
N VAL A 200 -3.56 11.66 -9.83
CA VAL A 200 -2.90 12.14 -8.61
C VAL A 200 -3.87 12.01 -7.44
N ILE A 201 -3.36 11.47 -6.33
CA ILE A 201 -4.08 11.40 -5.06
C ILE A 201 -3.61 12.59 -4.22
N PRO A 202 -4.51 13.50 -3.81
CA PRO A 202 -4.14 14.61 -2.92
C PRO A 202 -3.59 14.06 -1.59
N SER A 203 -2.32 14.32 -1.32
CA SER A 203 -1.59 13.77 -0.17
C SER A 203 -1.07 14.82 0.80
N HIS A 204 -1.47 16.07 0.65
CA HIS A 204 -1.02 17.16 1.49
C HIS A 204 -2.14 18.20 1.67
N GLY A 205 -2.11 18.91 2.78
CA GLY A 205 -2.99 20.03 3.05
C GLY A 205 -2.61 21.28 2.25
N SER A 206 -3.43 22.32 2.36
CA SER A 206 -3.16 23.62 1.75
C SER A 206 -1.92 24.34 2.32
N GLU A 207 -1.38 23.83 3.41
CA GLU A 207 -0.26 24.43 4.15
C GLU A 207 1.11 23.98 3.66
N VAL A 208 1.17 22.97 2.77
CA VAL A 208 2.42 22.44 2.24
C VAL A 208 2.35 22.28 0.73
N ILE A 209 3.49 22.44 0.08
CA ILE A 209 3.64 22.28 -1.37
C ILE A 209 4.59 21.13 -1.63
N LEU A 210 4.20 20.28 -2.56
CA LEU A 210 5.01 19.18 -3.02
C LEU A 210 5.89 19.64 -4.19
N ILE A 211 7.20 19.51 -4.03
CA ILE A 211 8.19 19.75 -5.10
C ILE A 211 8.55 18.43 -5.72
N ASP A 212 8.48 18.40 -7.04
CA ASP A 212 8.81 17.22 -7.82
C ASP A 212 10.30 17.21 -8.24
N HIS A 213 10.91 16.05 -8.15
CA HIS A 213 12.29 15.81 -8.53
C HIS A 213 12.45 15.14 -9.91
N HIS A 214 11.60 15.42 -10.84
CA HIS A 214 11.61 14.78 -12.17
C HIS A 214 12.92 14.88 -12.92
N ASP A 215 13.67 15.94 -12.73
CA ASP A 215 14.96 16.14 -13.34
C ASP A 215 15.96 15.01 -13.06
N LEU A 216 15.81 14.31 -11.94
CA LEU A 216 16.72 13.27 -11.51
C LEU A 216 16.19 11.83 -11.66
N THR A 217 14.86 11.65 -11.68
CA THR A 217 14.18 10.38 -11.95
C THR A 217 12.95 10.58 -12.83
N PRO A 218 13.11 11.11 -14.06
CA PRO A 218 11.99 11.50 -14.89
C PRO A 218 11.06 10.32 -15.18
N GLY A 219 9.79 10.44 -14.80
CA GLY A 219 8.74 9.51 -15.18
C GLY A 219 8.78 8.14 -14.51
N GLN A 220 9.72 7.87 -13.61
CA GLN A 220 9.72 6.62 -12.84
C GLN A 220 8.75 6.72 -11.68
N ARG A 221 7.72 5.89 -11.75
CA ARG A 221 6.82 5.64 -10.62
C ARG A 221 7.28 4.37 -9.91
N GLU A 222 7.34 4.44 -8.60
CA GLU A 222 7.58 3.28 -7.75
C GLU A 222 6.24 2.62 -7.43
N GLU A 223 6.24 1.31 -7.36
CA GLU A 223 5.07 0.51 -7.01
C GLU A 223 5.02 0.31 -5.50
N SER A 224 3.90 0.62 -4.87
CA SER A 224 3.63 0.27 -3.48
C SER A 224 2.84 -1.02 -3.42
N VAL A 225 3.31 -1.97 -2.62
CA VAL A 225 2.78 -3.32 -2.51
C VAL A 225 2.54 -3.70 -1.05
N PHE A 226 1.65 -4.66 -0.84
CA PHE A 226 1.59 -5.41 0.40
C PHE A 226 2.59 -6.57 0.36
N VAL A 227 3.14 -6.95 1.53
CA VAL A 227 3.95 -8.17 1.64
C VAL A 227 3.12 -9.21 2.39
N VAL A 228 2.87 -10.33 1.73
CA VAL A 228 1.96 -11.38 2.21
C VAL A 228 2.77 -12.58 2.64
N CYS A 229 2.50 -13.10 3.83
CA CYS A 229 3.09 -14.34 4.35
C CYS A 229 2.65 -15.53 3.50
N ASP A 230 3.60 -16.35 3.03
CA ASP A 230 3.32 -17.50 2.17
C ASP A 230 2.54 -18.62 2.90
N LYS A 231 2.58 -18.65 4.24
CA LYS A 231 1.77 -19.58 5.05
C LYS A 231 0.31 -19.18 5.15
N SER A 232 -0.02 -17.92 4.87
CA SER A 232 -1.41 -17.43 4.85
C SER A 232 -2.05 -17.81 3.51
N GLN A 233 -2.54 -19.06 3.41
CA GLN A 233 -3.02 -19.64 2.17
C GLN A 233 -4.20 -18.85 1.59
N ASN A 234 -4.22 -18.69 0.28
CA ASN A 234 -5.20 -17.92 -0.49
C ASN A 234 -5.22 -16.40 -0.19
N LEU A 235 -4.47 -15.91 0.81
CA LEU A 235 -4.47 -14.49 1.16
C LEU A 235 -3.92 -13.63 0.02
N LEU A 236 -2.79 -14.00 -0.59
CA LEU A 236 -2.22 -13.25 -1.72
C LEU A 236 -3.20 -13.15 -2.89
N SER A 237 -3.86 -14.27 -3.24
CA SER A 237 -4.85 -14.29 -4.32
C SER A 237 -6.04 -13.38 -4.01
N ALA A 238 -6.54 -13.41 -2.77
CA ALA A 238 -7.64 -12.57 -2.31
C ALA A 238 -7.26 -11.07 -2.31
N VAL A 239 -6.07 -10.73 -1.80
CA VAL A 239 -5.54 -9.36 -1.82
C VAL A 239 -5.42 -8.85 -3.25
N ASN A 240 -4.84 -9.63 -4.17
CA ASN A 240 -4.71 -9.24 -5.57
C ASN A 240 -6.08 -9.06 -6.26
N ALA A 241 -7.03 -9.95 -5.98
CA ALA A 241 -8.39 -9.83 -6.49
C ALA A 241 -9.10 -8.59 -5.93
N PHE A 242 -8.88 -8.26 -4.67
CA PHE A 242 -9.41 -7.04 -4.05
C PHE A 242 -8.81 -5.79 -4.69
N ILE A 243 -7.49 -5.71 -4.85
CA ILE A 243 -6.79 -4.59 -5.52
C ILE A 243 -7.34 -4.38 -6.94
N ALA A 244 -7.56 -5.45 -7.70
CA ALA A 244 -8.02 -5.37 -9.08
C ALA A 244 -9.41 -4.74 -9.25
N ARG A 245 -10.28 -4.75 -8.23
CA ARG A 245 -11.66 -4.26 -8.30
C ARG A 245 -11.95 -3.08 -7.38
N THR A 246 -11.07 -2.79 -6.43
CA THR A 246 -11.29 -1.74 -5.42
C THR A 246 -10.29 -0.62 -5.62
N ARG A 247 -10.80 0.59 -5.85
CA ARG A 247 -9.94 1.76 -6.02
C ARG A 247 -9.25 2.10 -4.69
N PHE A 248 -7.99 2.48 -4.76
CA PHE A 248 -7.23 3.06 -3.65
C PHE A 248 -6.96 4.54 -3.93
N PRO A 249 -7.06 5.45 -2.95
CA PRO A 249 -7.74 5.27 -1.66
C PRO A 249 -9.27 5.16 -1.84
N LEU A 250 -9.95 4.78 -0.77
CA LEU A 250 -11.40 4.59 -0.76
C LEU A 250 -12.16 5.90 -0.86
#